data_bc9b48cdc16e00cd1404de4d5cd742a8
#
_entry.id   bc9b48cdc16e00cd1404de4d5cd742a8
#
_cell.length_a   1.000
_cell.length_b   1.000
_cell.length_c   1.000
_cell.angle_alpha   90.00
_cell.angle_beta   90.00
_cell.angle_gamma   90.00
#
_symmetry.space_group_name_H-M   'P 1'
#
loop_
_entity.id
_entity.type
_entity.pdbx_description
1 polymer ?
#
loop_
_entity_poly.entity_id
_entity_poly.type
_entity_poly.pdbx_seq_one_letter_code
_entity_poly.pdbx_strand_id
1 'polypeptide(L)'
;FTRLLHQSCVRKYYTVYQTLPDGTISSYIIHAGSYKTRPNSVITRYGDRFEYASPQETPALMTDLVDWYNEAETAGKLSAVELATLFHYRYIRIHPFEDGNGRIARLMVNYILARHGLPMLVVRHRYKQQYLDALHQADVRVGFSPSEGAQATLAQIAPFSVFFKKLVATELQYIIAFATETSAKVWWYDGQRIVFRSPSTAILLTAIEENPMITIEQLAQKAGIAPAAVKKQLQQMTLKGYIQRKETDGSLRIFATTSV
;
A
#
# COMPACT_ATOMS: atom_id res chain seq x y z
N PHE A 1 13.38 14.55 -5.20
CA PHE A 1 13.29 13.14 -4.79
C PHE A 1 11.97 12.50 -5.17
N THR A 2 10.79 13.05 -4.77
CA THR A 2 9.46 12.49 -5.08
C THR A 2 9.21 12.28 -6.59
N ARG A 3 9.71 13.18 -7.44
CA ARG A 3 9.62 13.07 -8.92
C ARG A 3 10.44 11.89 -9.44
N LEU A 4 11.65 11.67 -8.93
CA LEU A 4 12.47 10.51 -9.28
C LEU A 4 11.85 9.21 -8.81
N LEU A 5 11.30 9.20 -7.59
CA LEU A 5 10.58 8.07 -7.04
C LEU A 5 9.35 7.71 -7.89
N HIS A 6 8.62 8.73 -8.36
CA HIS A 6 7.51 8.54 -9.30
C HIS A 6 7.95 7.90 -10.61
N GLN A 7 9.09 8.33 -11.19
CA GLN A 7 9.67 7.73 -12.40
C GLN A 7 10.03 6.24 -12.22
N SER A 8 10.40 5.85 -11.00
CA SER A 8 10.74 4.46 -10.69
C SER A 8 9.49 3.57 -10.44
N CYS A 9 8.36 4.17 -10.07
CA CYS A 9 7.15 3.45 -9.65
C CYS A 9 6.06 3.35 -10.70
N VAL A 10 6.14 4.14 -11.76
CA VAL A 10 5.17 4.15 -12.87
C VAL A 10 5.89 3.96 -14.20
N ARG A 11 5.13 3.54 -15.21
CA ARG A 11 5.68 3.46 -16.59
C ARG A 11 6.15 4.84 -17.03
N LYS A 12 7.21 4.90 -17.83
CA LYS A 12 7.81 6.16 -18.32
C LYS A 12 6.78 7.11 -18.92
N TYR A 13 5.87 6.57 -19.70
CA TYR A 13 4.64 7.22 -20.18
C TYR A 13 3.59 6.15 -20.49
N TYR A 14 2.32 6.50 -20.37
CA TYR A 14 1.19 5.64 -20.76
C TYR A 14 -0.05 6.47 -20.99
N THR A 15 -0.93 5.96 -21.85
CA THR A 15 -2.20 6.61 -22.18
C THR A 15 -3.27 6.15 -21.19
N VAL A 16 -4.01 7.10 -20.67
CA VAL A 16 -5.22 6.85 -19.88
C VAL A 16 -6.43 7.22 -20.73
N TYR A 17 -7.42 6.35 -20.74
CA TYR A 17 -8.70 6.58 -21.40
C TYR A 17 -9.74 6.91 -20.34
N GLN A 18 -10.53 7.95 -20.57
CA GLN A 18 -11.58 8.40 -19.68
C GLN A 18 -12.87 8.57 -20.47
N THR A 19 -13.96 7.99 -19.97
CA THR A 19 -15.29 8.25 -20.51
C THR A 19 -15.81 9.56 -19.92
N LEU A 20 -16.16 10.49 -20.78
CA LEU A 20 -16.75 11.77 -20.41
C LEU A 20 -18.25 11.58 -20.10
N PRO A 21 -18.89 12.58 -19.41
CA PRO A 21 -20.31 12.50 -19.06
C PRO A 21 -21.25 12.34 -20.27
N ASP A 22 -20.84 12.78 -21.45
CA ASP A 22 -21.55 12.63 -22.73
C ASP A 22 -21.35 11.28 -23.41
N GLY A 23 -20.61 10.35 -22.76
CA GLY A 23 -20.30 9.02 -23.28
C GLY A 23 -19.12 8.99 -24.26
N THR A 24 -18.51 10.12 -24.61
CA THR A 24 -17.31 10.15 -25.46
C THR A 24 -16.08 9.68 -24.71
N ILE A 25 -15.12 9.08 -25.43
CA ILE A 25 -13.85 8.63 -24.87
C ILE A 25 -12.79 9.71 -25.14
N SER A 26 -12.26 10.29 -24.07
CA SER A 26 -11.08 11.14 -24.09
C SER A 26 -9.84 10.37 -23.67
N SER A 27 -8.69 10.72 -24.18
CA SER A 27 -7.42 10.13 -23.75
C SER A 27 -6.38 11.21 -23.47
N TYR A 28 -5.45 10.89 -22.57
CA TYR A 28 -4.30 11.74 -22.27
C TYR A 28 -3.09 10.89 -21.88
N ILE A 29 -1.91 11.47 -22.00
CA ILE A 29 -0.65 10.78 -21.70
C ILE A 29 -0.16 11.25 -20.34
N ILE A 30 0.15 10.29 -19.47
CA ILE A 30 0.82 10.52 -18.18
C ILE A 30 2.33 10.37 -18.40
N HIS A 31 3.08 11.36 -17.91
CA HIS A 31 4.54 11.36 -17.93
C HIS A 31 5.11 11.17 -16.53
N ALA A 32 5.87 10.11 -16.33
CA ALA A 32 6.48 9.82 -15.03
C ALA A 32 7.44 10.95 -14.61
N GLY A 33 7.31 11.39 -13.36
CA GLY A 33 8.12 12.45 -12.77
C GLY A 33 7.68 13.88 -13.10
N SER A 34 6.63 14.06 -13.90
CA SER A 34 6.03 15.37 -14.15
C SER A 34 4.84 15.59 -13.24
N TYR A 35 4.73 16.78 -12.67
CA TYR A 35 3.53 17.15 -11.94
C TYR A 35 2.32 17.21 -12.88
N LYS A 36 1.15 17.05 -12.34
CA LYS A 36 -0.11 17.06 -13.08
C LYS A 36 -0.29 18.36 -13.87
N THR A 37 -0.87 18.21 -15.04
CA THR A 37 -1.24 19.32 -15.94
C THR A 37 -2.74 19.56 -15.96
N ARG A 38 -3.50 18.65 -15.35
CA ARG A 38 -4.96 18.67 -15.26
C ARG A 38 -5.40 18.56 -13.81
N PRO A 39 -6.55 19.15 -13.43
CA PRO A 39 -7.16 18.91 -12.14
C PRO A 39 -7.43 17.40 -11.97
N ASN A 40 -7.08 16.86 -10.82
CA ASN A 40 -7.45 15.53 -10.43
C ASN A 40 -8.41 15.62 -9.23
N SER A 41 -9.61 15.15 -9.41
CA SER A 41 -10.60 15.03 -8.35
C SER A 41 -11.01 13.58 -8.20
N VAL A 42 -11.50 13.22 -7.04
CA VAL A 42 -12.08 11.91 -6.79
C VAL A 42 -13.52 12.09 -6.33
N ILE A 43 -14.37 11.17 -6.74
CA ILE A 43 -15.70 11.05 -6.14
C ILE A 43 -15.56 10.13 -4.94
N THR A 44 -15.90 10.66 -3.76
CA THR A 44 -15.89 9.87 -2.53
C THR A 44 -16.97 8.80 -2.61
N ARG A 45 -16.88 7.79 -1.76
CA ARG A 45 -17.94 6.77 -1.65
C ARG A 45 -19.29 7.35 -1.19
N TYR A 46 -19.30 8.57 -0.68
CA TYR A 46 -20.51 9.31 -0.26
C TYR A 46 -21.10 10.14 -1.39
N GLY A 47 -20.49 10.13 -2.58
CA GLY A 47 -20.94 10.90 -3.75
C GLY A 47 -20.38 12.31 -3.81
N ASP A 48 -19.63 12.76 -2.81
CA ASP A 48 -19.04 14.10 -2.80
C ASP A 48 -17.82 14.15 -3.71
N ARG A 49 -17.67 15.25 -4.43
CA ARG A 49 -16.47 15.54 -5.20
C ARG A 49 -15.41 16.15 -4.30
N PHE A 50 -14.30 15.45 -4.16
CA PHE A 50 -13.12 15.93 -3.44
C PHE A 50 -12.09 16.47 -4.44
N GLU A 51 -11.69 17.72 -4.26
CA GLU A 51 -10.72 18.39 -5.13
C GLU A 51 -9.36 18.48 -4.44
N TYR A 52 -8.32 18.14 -5.20
CA TYR A 52 -6.92 18.33 -4.79
C TYR A 52 -6.39 19.66 -5.31
N ALA A 53 -5.16 20.03 -4.93
CA ALA A 53 -4.51 21.23 -5.43
C ALA A 53 -4.59 21.32 -6.96
N SER A 54 -4.78 22.52 -7.49
CA SER A 54 -4.76 22.76 -8.93
C SER A 54 -3.37 22.49 -9.51
N PRO A 55 -3.24 22.26 -10.82
CA PRO A 55 -1.92 22.15 -11.47
C PRO A 55 -1.02 23.37 -11.22
N GLN A 56 -1.63 24.57 -11.15
CA GLN A 56 -0.92 25.82 -10.93
C GLN A 56 -0.36 25.94 -9.50
N GLU A 57 -1.11 25.51 -8.49
CA GLU A 57 -0.69 25.54 -7.08
C GLU A 57 0.30 24.43 -6.73
N THR A 58 0.24 23.30 -7.43
CA THR A 58 0.99 22.08 -7.11
C THR A 58 2.49 22.33 -6.94
N PRO A 59 3.22 23.06 -7.81
CA PRO A 59 4.66 23.26 -7.64
C PRO A 59 5.01 24.02 -6.35
N ALA A 60 4.27 25.09 -6.01
CA ALA A 60 4.49 25.86 -4.80
C ALA A 60 4.22 25.03 -3.55
N LEU A 61 3.05 24.38 -3.47
CA LEU A 61 2.70 23.52 -2.34
C LEU A 61 3.66 22.34 -2.13
N MET A 62 4.23 21.80 -3.20
CA MET A 62 5.26 20.76 -3.09
C MET A 62 6.60 21.31 -2.61
N THR A 63 6.96 22.54 -2.95
CA THR A 63 8.14 23.21 -2.40
C THR A 63 7.95 23.43 -0.90
N ASP A 64 6.83 24.05 -0.51
CA ASP A 64 6.50 24.27 0.90
C ASP A 64 6.49 22.98 1.73
N LEU A 65 5.96 21.88 1.18
CA LEU A 65 5.96 20.58 1.84
C LEU A 65 7.38 20.04 2.07
N VAL A 66 8.27 20.20 1.08
CA VAL A 66 9.65 19.71 1.18
C VAL A 66 10.46 20.57 2.16
N ASP A 67 10.29 21.89 2.12
CA ASP A 67 10.95 22.81 3.02
C ASP A 67 10.50 22.58 4.47
N TRP A 68 9.19 22.47 4.69
CA TRP A 68 8.65 22.08 5.98
C TRP A 68 9.21 20.73 6.48
N TYR A 69 9.31 19.71 5.59
CA TYR A 69 9.85 18.41 5.98
C TYR A 69 11.30 18.54 6.46
N ASN A 70 12.14 19.26 5.71
CA ASN A 70 13.54 19.45 6.06
C ASN A 70 13.71 20.22 7.39
N GLU A 71 12.90 21.24 7.62
CA GLU A 71 12.87 21.98 8.87
C GLU A 71 12.41 21.13 10.04
N ALA A 72 11.33 20.36 9.89
CA ALA A 72 10.77 19.49 10.92
C ALA A 72 11.73 18.34 11.28
N GLU A 73 12.41 17.76 10.28
CA GLU A 73 13.44 16.75 10.47
C GLU A 73 14.62 17.31 11.27
N THR A 74 15.10 18.50 10.88
CA THR A 74 16.21 19.17 11.57
C THR A 74 15.86 19.58 13.00
N ALA A 75 14.63 20.05 13.22
CA ALA A 75 14.16 20.48 14.53
C ALA A 75 14.00 19.33 15.52
N GLY A 76 13.77 18.09 15.04
CA GLY A 76 13.67 16.88 15.86
C GLY A 76 12.52 16.88 16.89
N LYS A 77 11.51 17.75 16.71
CA LYS A 77 10.38 17.89 17.65
C LYS A 77 9.28 16.85 17.44
N LEU A 78 9.23 16.25 16.25
CA LEU A 78 8.27 15.21 15.90
C LEU A 78 8.94 13.83 15.95
N SER A 79 8.24 12.84 16.46
CA SER A 79 8.68 11.46 16.30
C SER A 79 8.65 11.06 14.80
N ALA A 80 9.45 10.08 14.41
CA ALA A 80 9.48 9.58 13.03
C ALA A 80 8.08 9.20 12.49
N VAL A 81 7.24 8.62 13.36
CA VAL A 81 5.88 8.24 13.02
C VAL A 81 4.99 9.46 12.80
N GLU A 82 5.12 10.50 13.62
CA GLU A 82 4.37 11.75 13.46
C GLU A 82 4.81 12.52 12.22
N LEU A 83 6.11 12.59 11.97
CA LEU A 83 6.68 13.21 10.77
C LEU A 83 6.18 12.51 9.50
N ALA A 84 6.26 11.17 9.47
CA ALA A 84 5.77 10.36 8.35
C ALA A 84 4.27 10.51 8.13
N THR A 85 3.49 10.56 9.23
CA THR A 85 2.03 10.74 9.17
C THR A 85 1.65 12.09 8.59
N LEU A 86 2.27 13.18 9.06
CA LEU A 86 2.04 14.53 8.54
C LEU A 86 2.47 14.67 7.10
N PHE A 87 3.66 14.18 6.75
CA PHE A 87 4.12 14.20 5.37
C PHE A 87 3.13 13.48 4.45
N HIS A 88 2.72 12.27 4.84
CA HIS A 88 1.74 11.49 4.08
C HIS A 88 0.44 12.24 3.84
N TYR A 89 -0.16 12.78 4.92
CA TYR A 89 -1.43 13.49 4.83
C TYR A 89 -1.33 14.73 3.93
N ARG A 90 -0.35 15.60 4.20
CA ARG A 90 -0.14 16.83 3.41
C ARG A 90 0.12 16.51 1.93
N TYR A 91 0.96 15.51 1.65
CA TYR A 91 1.23 15.06 0.28
C TYR A 91 -0.02 14.56 -0.44
N ILE A 92 -0.87 13.77 0.22
CA ILE A 92 -2.13 13.29 -0.36
C ILE A 92 -3.08 14.45 -0.64
N ARG A 93 -3.10 15.49 0.19
CA ARG A 93 -3.93 16.69 -0.04
C ARG A 93 -3.45 17.52 -1.24
N ILE A 94 -2.17 17.55 -1.53
CA ILE A 94 -1.62 18.18 -2.74
C ILE A 94 -1.91 17.33 -3.97
N HIS A 95 -1.73 16.03 -3.89
CA HIS A 95 -1.94 15.05 -4.96
C HIS A 95 -1.20 15.42 -6.25
N PRO A 96 0.16 15.54 -6.21
CA PRO A 96 0.92 16.28 -7.22
C PRO A 96 1.01 15.63 -8.60
N PHE A 97 0.76 14.34 -8.73
CA PHE A 97 0.84 13.61 -10.00
C PHE A 97 -0.55 13.24 -10.51
N GLU A 98 -0.66 12.93 -11.80
CA GLU A 98 -1.92 12.48 -12.40
C GLU A 98 -2.28 11.05 -11.97
N ASP A 99 -1.28 10.22 -11.66
CA ASP A 99 -1.45 8.87 -11.06
C ASP A 99 -0.31 8.56 -10.08
N GLY A 100 -0.48 7.49 -9.30
CA GLY A 100 0.58 6.97 -8.43
C GLY A 100 0.77 7.69 -7.09
N ASN A 101 0.00 8.74 -6.80
CA ASN A 101 0.16 9.53 -5.58
C ASN A 101 0.12 8.69 -4.31
N GLY A 102 -0.83 7.77 -4.18
CA GLY A 102 -0.92 6.89 -3.01
C GLY A 102 0.29 5.95 -2.87
N ARG A 103 0.88 5.49 -3.97
CA ARG A 103 2.13 4.70 -3.96
C ARG A 103 3.30 5.53 -3.45
N ILE A 104 3.47 6.73 -3.99
CA ILE A 104 4.54 7.64 -3.59
C ILE A 104 4.38 8.06 -2.13
N ALA A 105 3.17 8.39 -1.67
CA ALA A 105 2.92 8.73 -0.27
C ALA A 105 3.39 7.63 0.68
N ARG A 106 3.03 6.37 0.40
CA ARG A 106 3.46 5.23 1.22
C ARG A 106 4.97 4.94 1.14
N LEU A 107 5.58 5.15 -0.03
CA LEU A 107 7.03 5.03 -0.17
C LEU A 107 7.78 6.13 0.60
N MET A 108 7.25 7.36 0.62
CA MET A 108 7.81 8.44 1.44
C MET A 108 7.69 8.16 2.93
N VAL A 109 6.56 7.58 3.37
CA VAL A 109 6.44 7.08 4.75
C VAL A 109 7.58 6.11 5.07
N ASN A 110 7.78 5.11 4.22
CA ASN A 110 8.83 4.12 4.44
C ASN A 110 10.24 4.70 4.36
N TYR A 111 10.46 5.69 3.51
CA TYR A 111 11.71 6.43 3.46
C TYR A 111 11.98 7.16 4.79
N ILE A 112 10.98 7.86 5.34
CA ILE A 112 11.09 8.57 6.61
C ILE A 112 11.35 7.58 7.76
N LEU A 113 10.55 6.50 7.85
CA LEU A 113 10.71 5.49 8.90
C LEU A 113 12.11 4.83 8.85
N ALA A 114 12.58 4.46 7.65
CA ALA A 114 13.88 3.84 7.47
C ALA A 114 15.05 4.75 7.88
N ARG A 115 14.98 6.06 7.62
CA ARG A 115 15.96 7.04 8.09
C ARG A 115 16.10 7.08 9.62
N HIS A 116 15.03 6.74 10.32
CA HIS A 116 15.00 6.69 11.79
C HIS A 116 15.18 5.27 12.34
N GLY A 117 15.66 4.32 11.53
CA GLY A 117 15.94 2.94 11.96
C GLY A 117 14.67 2.11 12.23
N LEU A 118 13.52 2.57 11.76
CA LEU A 118 12.26 1.82 11.87
C LEU A 118 12.03 0.95 10.63
N PRO A 119 11.42 -0.22 10.78
CA PRO A 119 11.11 -1.09 9.65
C PRO A 119 10.03 -0.51 8.75
N MET A 120 9.94 -1.06 7.53
CA MET A 120 8.92 -0.65 6.56
C MET A 120 7.51 -0.97 7.06
N LEU A 121 6.61 -0.02 6.83
CA LEU A 121 5.18 -0.14 7.09
C LEU A 121 4.46 -0.64 5.83
N VAL A 122 3.62 -1.66 5.99
CA VAL A 122 2.73 -2.15 4.94
C VAL A 122 1.29 -1.83 5.29
N VAL A 123 0.63 -1.03 4.45
CA VAL A 123 -0.82 -0.83 4.54
C VAL A 123 -1.51 -2.00 3.84
N ARG A 124 -1.87 -3.03 4.59
CA ARG A 124 -2.45 -4.26 4.06
C ARG A 124 -3.87 -4.05 3.55
N HIS A 125 -4.27 -4.87 2.58
CA HIS A 125 -5.58 -4.74 1.93
C HIS A 125 -6.76 -4.73 2.94
N ARG A 126 -6.70 -5.55 3.99
CA ARG A 126 -7.72 -5.61 5.06
C ARG A 126 -7.92 -4.30 5.81
N TYR A 127 -6.91 -3.41 5.84
CA TYR A 127 -6.98 -2.09 6.49
C TYR A 127 -7.35 -0.97 5.52
N LYS A 128 -7.53 -1.27 4.23
CA LYS A 128 -7.78 -0.25 3.19
C LYS A 128 -8.98 0.63 3.54
N GLN A 129 -10.08 0.02 3.99
CA GLN A 129 -11.29 0.77 4.33
C GLN A 129 -11.07 1.69 5.53
N GLN A 130 -10.48 1.16 6.60
CA GLN A 130 -10.17 1.94 7.81
C GLN A 130 -9.21 3.10 7.52
N TYR A 131 -8.24 2.87 6.64
CA TYR A 131 -7.31 3.90 6.17
C TYR A 131 -8.04 5.03 5.44
N LEU A 132 -8.95 4.71 4.51
CA LEU A 132 -9.73 5.70 3.78
C LEU A 132 -10.69 6.45 4.71
N ASP A 133 -11.31 5.77 5.66
CA ASP A 133 -12.21 6.39 6.64
C ASP A 133 -11.45 7.36 7.57
N ALA A 134 -10.27 6.98 8.01
CA ALA A 134 -9.44 7.83 8.84
C ALA A 134 -8.95 9.10 8.10
N LEU A 135 -8.62 8.97 6.80
CA LEU A 135 -8.32 10.13 5.95
C LEU A 135 -9.53 11.04 5.82
N HIS A 136 -10.69 10.47 5.47
CA HIS A 136 -11.92 11.26 5.34
C HIS A 136 -12.30 12.01 6.63
N GLN A 137 -12.20 11.35 7.78
CA GLN A 137 -12.45 12.01 9.07
C GLN A 137 -11.46 13.15 9.36
N ALA A 138 -10.21 13.02 8.92
CA ALA A 138 -9.24 14.09 9.00
C ALA A 138 -9.59 15.24 8.03
N ASP A 139 -10.01 14.93 6.81
CA ASP A 139 -10.42 15.91 5.81
C ASP A 139 -11.61 16.78 6.29
N VAL A 140 -12.60 16.16 6.92
CA VAL A 140 -13.74 16.88 7.52
C VAL A 140 -13.29 17.87 8.60
N ARG A 141 -12.24 17.54 9.36
CA ARG A 141 -11.71 18.44 10.41
C ARG A 141 -10.82 19.54 9.88
N VAL A 142 -10.01 19.24 8.87
CA VAL A 142 -9.07 20.19 8.26
C VAL A 142 -9.79 21.18 7.38
N GLY A 143 -10.90 20.78 6.76
CA GLY A 143 -11.54 21.50 5.68
C GLY A 143 -11.17 20.94 4.30
N PHE A 144 -11.89 21.35 3.27
CA PHE A 144 -11.73 20.77 1.93
C PHE A 144 -10.79 21.57 1.03
N SER A 145 -10.29 22.73 1.48
CA SER A 145 -9.28 23.50 0.74
C SER A 145 -7.96 22.73 0.64
N PRO A 146 -7.38 22.58 -0.56
CA PRO A 146 -6.09 21.91 -0.74
C PRO A 146 -4.96 22.55 0.07
N SER A 147 -4.90 23.87 0.14
CA SER A 147 -3.88 24.62 0.88
C SER A 147 -3.96 24.36 2.41
N GLU A 148 -5.18 24.31 2.97
CA GLU A 148 -5.38 23.96 4.38
C GLU A 148 -4.86 22.54 4.64
N GLY A 149 -5.18 21.60 3.75
CA GLY A 149 -4.69 20.22 3.85
C GLY A 149 -3.18 20.11 3.73
N ALA A 150 -2.55 20.88 2.85
CA ALA A 150 -1.11 20.92 2.67
C ALA A 150 -0.35 21.49 3.89
N GLN A 151 -1.02 22.24 4.76
CA GLN A 151 -0.46 22.84 5.97
C GLN A 151 -1.05 22.29 7.27
N ALA A 152 -1.84 21.21 7.18
CA ALA A 152 -2.51 20.61 8.33
C ALA A 152 -1.54 20.25 9.47
N THR A 153 -2.03 20.39 10.71
CA THR A 153 -1.30 20.02 11.95
C THR A 153 -1.70 18.63 12.45
N LEU A 154 -0.89 18.04 13.33
CA LEU A 154 -1.23 16.74 13.97
C LEU A 154 -2.57 16.77 14.71
N ALA A 155 -2.90 17.88 15.35
CA ALA A 155 -4.16 18.03 16.07
C ALA A 155 -5.37 17.99 15.12
N GLN A 156 -5.26 18.64 13.97
CA GLN A 156 -6.32 18.63 12.96
C GLN A 156 -6.51 17.25 12.34
N ILE A 157 -5.42 16.53 12.07
CA ILE A 157 -5.47 15.18 11.47
C ILE A 157 -5.52 14.07 12.53
N ALA A 158 -5.95 14.35 13.76
CA ALA A 158 -5.94 13.38 14.86
C ALA A 158 -6.56 12.02 14.50
N PRO A 159 -7.71 11.89 13.78
CA PRO A 159 -8.27 10.60 13.39
C PRO A 159 -7.29 9.78 12.56
N PHE A 160 -6.66 10.39 11.57
CA PHE A 160 -5.66 9.73 10.72
C PHE A 160 -4.38 9.40 11.51
N SER A 161 -3.91 10.30 12.37
CA SER A 161 -2.72 10.10 13.20
C SER A 161 -2.89 8.93 14.17
N VAL A 162 -4.06 8.81 14.82
CA VAL A 162 -4.38 7.68 15.73
C VAL A 162 -4.39 6.36 14.97
N PHE A 163 -5.07 6.31 13.83
CA PHE A 163 -5.10 5.13 12.97
C PHE A 163 -3.68 4.74 12.55
N PHE A 164 -2.88 5.70 12.10
CA PHE A 164 -1.54 5.44 11.58
C PHE A 164 -0.58 4.94 12.68
N LYS A 165 -0.60 5.52 13.87
CA LYS A 165 0.17 5.06 15.04
C LYS A 165 -0.20 3.61 15.39
N LYS A 166 -1.51 3.27 15.38
CA LYS A 166 -1.98 1.90 15.62
C LYS A 166 -1.49 0.94 14.54
N LEU A 167 -1.53 1.36 13.26
CA LEU A 167 -1.05 0.55 12.15
C LEU A 167 0.45 0.25 12.29
N VAL A 168 1.28 1.27 12.60
CA VAL A 168 2.72 1.09 12.85
C VAL A 168 2.97 0.11 13.99
N ALA A 169 2.28 0.26 15.12
CA ALA A 169 2.43 -0.64 16.25
C ALA A 169 2.05 -2.09 15.89
N THR A 170 0.96 -2.28 15.12
CA THR A 170 0.53 -3.60 14.67
C THR A 170 1.55 -4.26 13.74
N GLU A 171 2.11 -3.51 12.78
CA GLU A 171 3.13 -4.05 11.87
C GLU A 171 4.46 -4.35 12.58
N LEU A 172 4.86 -3.54 13.58
CA LEU A 172 6.03 -3.84 14.41
C LEU A 172 5.83 -5.15 15.20
N GLN A 173 4.67 -5.34 15.82
CA GLN A 173 4.34 -6.59 16.52
C GLN A 173 4.37 -7.80 15.57
N TYR A 174 3.83 -7.63 14.35
CA TYR A 174 3.89 -8.66 13.31
C TYR A 174 5.34 -9.00 12.95
N ILE A 175 6.19 -8.01 12.69
CA ILE A 175 7.59 -8.21 12.31
C ILE A 175 8.35 -8.94 13.43
N ILE A 176 8.16 -8.55 14.68
CA ILE A 176 8.79 -9.21 15.83
C ILE A 176 8.32 -10.66 15.93
N ALA A 177 7.02 -10.91 15.87
CA ALA A 177 6.46 -12.24 15.95
C ALA A 177 6.90 -13.14 14.78
N PHE A 178 6.99 -12.59 13.57
CA PHE A 178 7.52 -13.30 12.40
C PHE A 178 9.00 -13.64 12.57
N ALA A 179 9.82 -12.70 13.01
CA ALA A 179 11.26 -12.89 13.17
C ALA A 179 11.62 -13.89 14.29
N THR A 180 10.74 -14.05 15.27
CA THR A 180 10.92 -14.97 16.39
C THR A 180 10.20 -16.30 16.23
N GLU A 181 9.48 -16.52 15.12
CA GLU A 181 8.77 -17.77 14.87
C GLU A 181 9.73 -18.94 14.60
N THR A 182 9.57 -20.01 15.34
CA THR A 182 10.38 -21.23 15.21
C THR A 182 9.58 -22.45 14.76
N SER A 183 8.26 -22.34 14.70
CA SER A 183 7.40 -23.49 14.38
C SER A 183 7.26 -23.70 12.88
N ALA A 184 7.70 -24.87 12.40
CA ALA A 184 7.49 -25.29 11.01
C ALA A 184 6.01 -25.50 10.62
N LYS A 185 5.07 -25.42 11.57
CA LYS A 185 3.63 -25.55 11.33
C LYS A 185 2.94 -24.23 11.07
N VAL A 186 3.68 -23.12 11.08
CA VAL A 186 3.15 -21.76 10.92
C VAL A 186 3.41 -21.27 9.50
N TRP A 187 2.39 -20.69 8.94
CA TRP A 187 2.47 -19.90 7.70
C TRP A 187 2.03 -18.48 8.00
N TRP A 188 2.84 -17.52 7.57
CA TRP A 188 2.58 -16.10 7.71
C TRP A 188 2.09 -15.54 6.38
N TYR A 189 0.87 -15.02 6.37
CA TYR A 189 0.30 -14.44 5.17
C TYR A 189 -0.46 -13.14 5.49
N ASP A 190 -0.19 -12.10 4.72
CA ASP A 190 -0.81 -10.75 4.89
C ASP A 190 -0.86 -10.27 6.34
N GLY A 191 0.22 -10.49 7.10
CA GLY A 191 0.32 -10.12 8.53
C GLY A 191 -0.54 -10.96 9.46
N GLN A 192 -0.92 -12.16 9.06
CA GLN A 192 -1.63 -13.12 9.89
C GLN A 192 -0.77 -14.34 10.15
N ARG A 193 -0.83 -14.81 11.39
CA ARG A 193 -0.20 -16.05 11.83
C ARG A 193 -1.20 -17.20 11.73
N ILE A 194 -0.98 -18.12 10.80
CA ILE A 194 -1.86 -19.26 10.55
C ILE A 194 -1.14 -20.54 10.96
N VAL A 195 -1.76 -21.31 11.85
CA VAL A 195 -1.17 -22.55 12.40
C VAL A 195 -1.85 -23.77 11.80
N PHE A 196 -1.05 -24.71 11.28
CA PHE A 196 -1.54 -25.96 10.70
C PHE A 196 -1.23 -27.16 11.62
N ARG A 197 -1.95 -28.26 11.43
CA ARG A 197 -1.68 -29.52 12.14
C ARG A 197 -0.38 -30.16 11.67
N SER A 198 -0.05 -30.03 10.38
CA SER A 198 1.16 -30.61 9.77
C SER A 198 2.08 -29.51 9.24
N PRO A 199 3.41 -29.64 9.42
CA PRO A 199 4.39 -28.76 8.80
C PRO A 199 4.29 -28.72 7.27
N SER A 200 3.96 -29.85 6.63
CA SER A 200 3.88 -29.94 5.16
C SER A 200 2.93 -28.90 4.56
N THR A 201 1.80 -28.59 5.23
CA THR A 201 0.85 -27.59 4.74
C THR A 201 1.46 -26.18 4.73
N ALA A 202 2.15 -25.78 5.78
CA ALA A 202 2.82 -24.50 5.85
C ALA A 202 3.95 -24.40 4.80
N ILE A 203 4.77 -25.46 4.68
CA ILE A 203 5.87 -25.53 3.70
C ILE A 203 5.34 -25.38 2.27
N LEU A 204 4.24 -26.08 1.93
CA LEU A 204 3.64 -25.99 0.60
C LEU A 204 3.13 -24.58 0.30
N LEU A 205 2.45 -23.92 1.25
CA LEU A 205 1.93 -22.57 1.09
C LEU A 205 3.06 -21.55 0.93
N THR A 206 4.11 -21.63 1.74
CA THR A 206 5.30 -20.78 1.60
C THR A 206 5.97 -20.96 0.24
N ALA A 207 6.12 -22.21 -0.21
CA ALA A 207 6.74 -22.49 -1.51
C ALA A 207 5.92 -21.97 -2.70
N ILE A 208 4.59 -22.01 -2.60
CA ILE A 208 3.68 -21.46 -3.62
C ILE A 208 3.73 -19.92 -3.63
N GLU A 209 3.82 -19.29 -2.47
CA GLU A 209 3.96 -17.83 -2.34
C GLU A 209 5.27 -17.33 -2.96
N GLU A 210 6.37 -18.05 -2.71
CA GLU A 210 7.70 -17.77 -3.29
C GLU A 210 7.71 -17.97 -4.82
N ASN A 211 7.05 -19.01 -5.32
CA ASN A 211 7.01 -19.34 -6.74
C ASN A 211 5.63 -19.87 -7.17
N PRO A 212 4.75 -19.01 -7.72
CA PRO A 212 3.43 -19.42 -8.20
C PRO A 212 3.43 -20.45 -9.35
N MET A 213 4.59 -20.68 -9.98
CA MET A 213 4.78 -21.64 -11.07
C MET A 213 5.43 -22.95 -10.60
N ILE A 214 5.59 -23.15 -9.29
CA ILE A 214 6.22 -24.34 -8.71
C ILE A 214 5.47 -25.62 -9.09
N THR A 215 6.21 -26.65 -9.50
CA THR A 215 5.62 -27.95 -9.89
C THR A 215 5.26 -28.83 -8.70
N ILE A 216 4.41 -29.83 -8.94
CA ILE A 216 4.04 -30.79 -7.90
C ILE A 216 5.24 -31.58 -7.40
N GLU A 217 6.17 -31.92 -8.27
CA GLU A 217 7.40 -32.63 -7.97
C GLU A 217 8.30 -31.78 -7.07
N GLN A 218 8.47 -30.50 -7.38
CA GLN A 218 9.24 -29.55 -6.56
C GLN A 218 8.57 -29.32 -5.20
N LEU A 219 7.24 -29.23 -5.15
CA LEU A 219 6.49 -29.15 -3.90
C LEU A 219 6.67 -30.41 -3.04
N ALA A 220 6.61 -31.59 -3.68
CA ALA A 220 6.83 -32.89 -3.01
C ALA A 220 8.23 -32.97 -2.38
N GLN A 221 9.25 -32.54 -3.12
CA GLN A 221 10.63 -32.49 -2.65
C GLN A 221 10.79 -31.51 -1.47
N LYS A 222 10.28 -30.28 -1.58
CA LYS A 222 10.36 -29.27 -0.52
C LYS A 222 9.66 -29.72 0.77
N ALA A 223 8.49 -30.36 0.65
CA ALA A 223 7.70 -30.80 1.80
C ALA A 223 8.06 -32.21 2.34
N GLY A 224 8.93 -32.95 1.65
CA GLY A 224 9.32 -34.32 2.04
C GLY A 224 8.14 -35.31 1.99
N ILE A 225 7.19 -35.15 1.07
CA ILE A 225 6.00 -36.01 0.95
C ILE A 225 5.78 -36.47 -0.50
N ALA A 226 5.03 -37.56 -0.69
CA ALA A 226 4.75 -38.07 -2.02
C ALA A 226 3.94 -37.08 -2.88
N PRO A 227 4.14 -37.04 -4.22
CA PRO A 227 3.37 -36.19 -5.13
C PRO A 227 1.84 -36.35 -5.03
N ALA A 228 1.36 -37.59 -4.78
CA ALA A 228 -0.06 -37.87 -4.55
C ALA A 228 -0.60 -37.15 -3.30
N ALA A 229 0.20 -37.07 -2.23
CA ALA A 229 -0.16 -36.37 -1.00
C ALA A 229 -0.19 -34.84 -1.24
N VAL A 230 0.74 -34.30 -2.06
CA VAL A 230 0.72 -32.89 -2.48
C VAL A 230 -0.60 -32.57 -3.21
N LYS A 231 -0.98 -33.37 -4.22
CA LYS A 231 -2.23 -33.17 -4.98
C LYS A 231 -3.44 -33.12 -4.03
N LYS A 232 -3.53 -34.03 -3.08
CA LYS A 232 -4.60 -34.07 -2.07
C LYS A 232 -4.61 -32.82 -1.18
N GLN A 233 -3.43 -32.39 -0.70
CA GLN A 233 -3.32 -31.18 0.11
C GLN A 233 -3.69 -29.91 -0.70
N LEU A 234 -3.24 -29.78 -1.95
CA LEU A 234 -3.62 -28.67 -2.83
C LEU A 234 -5.13 -28.58 -3.06
N GLN A 235 -5.82 -29.70 -3.24
CA GLN A 235 -7.28 -29.73 -3.32
C GLN A 235 -7.93 -29.20 -2.04
N GLN A 236 -7.45 -29.64 -0.89
CA GLN A 236 -7.96 -29.18 0.40
C GLN A 236 -7.67 -27.70 0.65
N MET A 237 -6.49 -27.21 0.27
CA MET A 237 -6.13 -25.80 0.36
C MET A 237 -7.03 -24.93 -0.55
N THR A 238 -7.35 -25.41 -1.75
CA THR A 238 -8.30 -24.72 -2.65
C THR A 238 -9.69 -24.62 -2.03
N LEU A 239 -10.20 -25.73 -1.49
CA LEU A 239 -11.51 -25.75 -0.82
C LEU A 239 -11.59 -24.86 0.41
N LYS A 240 -10.48 -24.67 1.12
CA LYS A 240 -10.38 -23.81 2.30
C LYS A 240 -9.99 -22.36 1.96
N GLY A 241 -9.86 -22.00 0.69
CA GLY A 241 -9.52 -20.66 0.26
C GLY A 241 -8.07 -20.21 0.53
N TYR A 242 -7.15 -21.14 0.85
CA TYR A 242 -5.73 -20.80 1.05
C TYR A 242 -4.96 -20.64 -0.26
N ILE A 243 -5.46 -21.20 -1.36
CA ILE A 243 -4.87 -21.04 -2.69
C ILE A 243 -5.96 -20.83 -3.75
N GLN A 244 -5.60 -20.08 -4.78
CA GLN A 244 -6.39 -19.92 -6.01
C GLN A 244 -5.57 -20.35 -7.21
N ARG A 245 -6.21 -20.98 -8.18
CA ARG A 245 -5.61 -21.30 -9.47
C ARG A 245 -6.08 -20.28 -10.49
N LYS A 246 -5.15 -19.67 -11.20
CA LYS A 246 -5.44 -18.73 -12.28
C LYS A 246 -4.64 -19.12 -13.51
N GLU A 247 -5.27 -19.07 -14.67
CA GLU A 247 -4.56 -19.15 -15.93
C GLU A 247 -4.07 -17.75 -16.30
N THR A 248 -2.78 -17.64 -16.54
CA THR A 248 -2.14 -16.38 -16.91
C THR A 248 -1.15 -16.68 -18.03
N ASP A 249 -1.30 -16.00 -19.16
CA ASP A 249 -0.44 -16.18 -20.35
C ASP A 249 -0.34 -17.64 -20.82
N GLY A 250 -1.45 -18.39 -20.79
CA GLY A 250 -1.52 -19.81 -21.16
C GLY A 250 -0.86 -20.78 -20.18
N SER A 251 -0.43 -20.31 -19.01
CA SER A 251 0.16 -21.12 -17.96
C SER A 251 -0.70 -21.12 -16.70
N LEU A 252 -0.91 -22.30 -16.13
CA LEU A 252 -1.62 -22.45 -14.85
C LEU A 252 -0.68 -22.01 -13.71
N ARG A 253 -1.10 -20.99 -12.95
CA ARG A 253 -0.39 -20.50 -11.76
C ARG A 253 -1.23 -20.76 -10.51
N ILE A 254 -0.54 -21.06 -9.42
CA ILE A 254 -1.16 -21.25 -8.11
C ILE A 254 -0.74 -20.06 -7.23
N PHE A 255 -1.71 -19.34 -6.70
CA PHE A 255 -1.46 -18.19 -5.82
C PHE A 255 -1.93 -18.50 -4.41
N ALA A 256 -1.11 -18.17 -3.44
CA ALA A 256 -1.53 -18.14 -2.04
C ALA A 256 -2.57 -17.02 -1.83
N THR A 257 -3.56 -17.28 -1.00
CA THR A 257 -4.62 -16.32 -0.66
C THR A 257 -5.23 -16.68 0.69
N THR A 258 -5.84 -15.71 1.34
CA THR A 258 -6.77 -15.96 2.45
C THR A 258 -8.11 -15.36 2.05
N SER A 259 -8.99 -16.17 1.49
CA SER A 259 -10.40 -15.81 1.29
C SER A 259 -11.16 -16.17 2.58
N VAL A 260 -10.85 -15.46 3.68
CA VAL A 260 -11.62 -15.57 4.94
C VAL A 260 -11.98 -14.18 5.40
#